data_0bd969cb8717b5fb215448da01677291
#
_entry.id   0bd969cb8717b5fb215448da01677291
#
_cell.length_a   1.000
_cell.length_b   1.000
_cell.length_c   1.000
_cell.angle_alpha   90.00
_cell.angle_beta   90.00
_cell.angle_gamma   90.00
#
_symmetry.space_group_name_H-M   'P 1'
#
loop_
_entity.id
_entity.type
_entity.pdbx_description
1 polymer ?
#
loop_
_entity_poly.entity_id
_entity_poly.type
_entity_poly.pdbx_seq_one_letter_code
_entity_poly.pdbx_strand_id
1 'polypeptide(L)'
;MSSRRAFIGALAGATILPSMRPDAFRRVLPLARTHGGPDDEDYWGEIQRAFDCDRTMVNLNNGGCSPTPTHVLEQMIRDLKFSNELPVIHMWQTLEPRIESVRRELARSFGCDPEEMAITRNASEANETMILGLDLKAGDEVIVTNQNYGR
;
A
#
# COMPACT_ATOMS: atom_id res chain seq x y z
N MET A 1 17.18 -0.96 -7.38
CA MET A 1 15.83 -0.85 -7.98
C MET A 1 15.17 -2.20 -7.84
N SER A 2 14.19 -2.33 -6.96
CA SER A 2 13.42 -3.57 -6.83
C SER A 2 12.62 -3.77 -8.11
N SER A 3 12.72 -4.95 -8.72
CA SER A 3 11.96 -5.24 -9.93
C SER A 3 10.45 -5.27 -9.59
N ARG A 4 9.58 -4.97 -10.57
CA ARG A 4 8.12 -5.14 -10.45
C ARG A 4 7.75 -6.52 -9.86
N ARG A 5 8.55 -7.54 -10.14
CA ARG A 5 8.45 -8.90 -9.56
C ARG A 5 8.65 -8.92 -8.05
N ALA A 6 9.60 -8.15 -7.50
CA ALA A 6 9.85 -8.10 -6.06
C ALA A 6 8.68 -7.42 -5.32
N PHE A 7 8.10 -6.38 -5.91
CA PHE A 7 6.93 -5.71 -5.37
C PHE A 7 5.68 -6.62 -5.36
N ILE A 8 5.42 -7.31 -6.47
CA ILE A 8 4.29 -8.25 -6.55
C ILE A 8 4.53 -9.49 -5.71
N GLY A 9 5.79 -9.97 -5.63
CA GLY A 9 6.19 -11.06 -4.74
C GLY A 9 6.01 -10.71 -3.26
N ALA A 10 6.28 -9.47 -2.86
CA ALA A 10 6.03 -8.98 -1.50
C ALA A 10 4.53 -8.90 -1.18
N LEU A 11 3.71 -8.44 -2.14
CA LEU A 11 2.23 -8.49 -2.01
C LEU A 11 1.71 -9.94 -1.94
N ALA A 12 2.37 -10.88 -2.63
CA ALA A 12 1.99 -12.29 -2.64
C ALA A 12 2.49 -13.05 -1.39
N GLY A 13 3.57 -12.58 -0.77
CA GLY A 13 4.13 -13.15 0.47
C GLY A 13 3.38 -12.74 1.73
N ALA A 14 2.56 -11.69 1.64
CA ALA A 14 1.66 -11.33 2.73
C ALA A 14 0.59 -12.43 2.86
N THR A 15 0.83 -13.40 3.73
CA THR A 15 -0.16 -14.37 4.19
C THR A 15 -1.24 -13.63 4.99
N ILE A 16 -1.99 -12.78 4.30
CA ILE A 16 -3.07 -12.02 4.87
C ILE A 16 -4.27 -12.95 4.95
N LEU A 17 -4.49 -13.47 6.14
CA LEU A 17 -5.73 -13.96 6.76
C LEU A 17 -6.73 -14.76 5.90
N PRO A 18 -7.20 -15.90 6.45
CA PRO A 18 -8.11 -16.83 5.77
C PRO A 18 -9.52 -16.27 5.47
N SER A 19 -9.84 -15.05 5.89
CA SER A 19 -11.17 -14.45 5.74
C SER A 19 -11.36 -13.57 4.48
N MET A 20 -10.29 -13.35 3.72
CA MET A 20 -10.41 -12.60 2.47
C MET A 20 -10.83 -13.54 1.33
N ARG A 21 -11.89 -13.22 0.64
CA ARG A 21 -12.17 -13.76 -0.70
C ARG A 21 -11.35 -12.96 -1.72
N PRO A 22 -10.19 -13.42 -2.10
CA PRO A 22 -9.41 -12.74 -3.11
C PRO A 22 -9.51 -13.53 -4.41
N ASP A 23 -10.69 -13.62 -5.02
CA ASP A 23 -10.80 -14.39 -6.26
C ASP A 23 -9.89 -13.81 -7.35
N ALA A 24 -9.76 -12.49 -7.41
CA ALA A 24 -8.80 -11.84 -8.28
C ALA A 24 -7.35 -12.11 -7.86
N PHE A 25 -7.03 -11.98 -6.57
CA PHE A 25 -5.68 -12.19 -6.07
C PHE A 25 -5.26 -13.68 -6.11
N ARG A 26 -6.20 -14.61 -5.89
CA ARG A 26 -5.98 -16.06 -6.08
C ARG A 26 -5.69 -16.42 -7.53
N ARG A 27 -6.20 -15.67 -8.49
CA ARG A 27 -5.88 -15.87 -9.93
C ARG A 27 -4.50 -15.32 -10.28
N VAL A 28 -4.12 -14.19 -9.70
CA VAL A 28 -2.82 -13.55 -9.98
C VAL A 28 -1.64 -14.31 -9.36
N LEU A 29 -1.81 -14.89 -8.16
CA LEU A 29 -0.74 -15.62 -7.47
C LEU A 29 -0.16 -16.81 -8.26
N PRO A 30 -0.97 -17.69 -8.86
CA PRO A 30 -0.45 -18.77 -9.72
C PRO A 30 0.23 -18.22 -10.97
N LEU A 31 -0.33 -17.20 -11.59
CA LEU A 31 0.22 -16.56 -12.78
C LEU A 31 1.58 -15.90 -12.51
N ALA A 32 1.73 -15.26 -11.35
CA ALA A 32 3.00 -14.69 -10.91
C ALA A 32 4.13 -15.74 -10.74
N ARG A 33 3.76 -17.00 -10.54
CA ARG A 33 4.71 -18.13 -10.39
C ARG A 33 5.05 -18.81 -11.71
N THR A 34 4.11 -18.84 -12.66
CA THR A 34 4.23 -19.59 -13.92
C THR A 34 4.46 -18.70 -15.13
N HIS A 35 3.95 -17.49 -15.11
CA HIS A 35 4.03 -16.49 -16.17
C HIS A 35 4.61 -15.22 -15.56
N GLY A 36 5.05 -14.30 -16.32
CA GLY A 36 5.43 -13.00 -15.74
C GLY A 36 6.73 -12.46 -16.24
N GLY A 37 6.95 -12.55 -17.51
CA GLY A 37 7.82 -11.59 -18.18
C GLY A 37 7.17 -10.22 -18.20
N PRO A 38 7.95 -9.13 -18.37
CA PRO A 38 7.40 -7.78 -18.54
C PRO A 38 6.44 -7.68 -19.74
N ASP A 39 6.53 -8.62 -20.68
CA ASP A 39 5.78 -8.67 -21.94
C ASP A 39 4.59 -9.65 -21.91
N ASP A 40 4.24 -10.20 -20.73
CA ASP A 40 3.14 -11.13 -20.57
C ASP A 40 1.81 -10.36 -20.40
N GLU A 41 1.10 -10.17 -21.51
CA GLU A 41 -0.18 -9.43 -21.55
C GLU A 41 -1.29 -10.15 -20.76
N ASP A 42 -1.30 -11.47 -20.72
CA ASP A 42 -2.30 -12.22 -19.95
C ASP A 42 -2.11 -11.98 -18.45
N TYR A 43 -0.86 -11.97 -17.98
CA TYR A 43 -0.52 -11.63 -16.61
C TYR A 43 -0.96 -10.19 -16.26
N TRP A 44 -0.66 -9.21 -17.10
CA TRP A 44 -1.05 -7.83 -16.86
C TRP A 44 -2.57 -7.62 -16.97
N GLY A 45 -3.23 -8.38 -17.84
CA GLY A 45 -4.69 -8.42 -17.92
C GLY A 45 -5.34 -8.87 -16.60
N GLU A 46 -4.80 -9.88 -15.92
CA GLU A 46 -5.28 -10.29 -14.61
C GLU A 46 -5.00 -9.25 -13.52
N ILE A 47 -3.82 -8.64 -13.52
CA ILE A 47 -3.52 -7.51 -12.61
C ILE A 47 -4.53 -6.37 -12.82
N GLN A 48 -4.82 -6.02 -14.05
CA GLN A 48 -5.78 -4.97 -14.39
C GLN A 48 -7.19 -5.28 -13.87
N ARG A 49 -7.63 -6.54 -13.94
CA ARG A 49 -8.93 -6.98 -13.41
C ARG A 49 -9.05 -6.92 -11.90
N ALA A 50 -7.92 -6.85 -11.19
CA ALA A 50 -7.93 -6.66 -9.73
C ALA A 50 -8.34 -5.24 -9.29
N PHE A 51 -8.50 -4.32 -10.25
CA PHE A 51 -8.92 -2.95 -10.02
C PHE A 51 -10.24 -2.67 -10.72
N ASP A 52 -11.19 -2.11 -10.00
CA ASP A 52 -12.48 -1.64 -10.55
C ASP A 52 -12.33 -0.19 -10.99
N CYS A 53 -11.76 0.00 -12.17
CA CYS A 53 -11.50 1.31 -12.76
C CYS A 53 -12.33 1.53 -14.01
N ASP A 54 -12.63 2.79 -14.31
CA ASP A 54 -13.17 3.19 -15.60
C ASP A 54 -12.19 2.83 -16.71
N ARG A 55 -12.67 2.06 -17.67
CA ARG A 55 -11.88 1.57 -18.83
C ARG A 55 -11.99 2.47 -20.06
N THR A 56 -12.78 3.52 -20.00
CA THR A 56 -12.93 4.46 -21.13
C THR A 56 -11.74 5.40 -21.24
N MET A 57 -10.94 5.51 -20.17
CA MET A 57 -9.77 6.38 -20.09
C MET A 57 -8.54 5.61 -19.61
N VAL A 58 -7.39 5.87 -20.21
CA VAL A 58 -6.09 5.36 -19.75
C VAL A 58 -5.55 6.31 -18.69
N ASN A 59 -5.55 5.89 -17.42
CA ASN A 59 -5.01 6.67 -16.32
C ASN A 59 -3.50 6.40 -16.16
N LEU A 60 -2.68 7.36 -16.56
CA LEU A 60 -1.23 7.33 -16.42
C LEU A 60 -0.71 8.11 -15.21
N ASN A 61 -1.61 8.78 -14.47
CA ASN A 61 -1.25 9.65 -13.34
C ASN A 61 -1.67 9.01 -12.01
N ASN A 62 -0.90 8.04 -11.56
CA ASN A 62 -1.13 7.32 -10.29
C ASN A 62 -0.14 7.72 -9.17
N GLY A 63 0.63 8.78 -9.36
CA GLY A 63 1.61 9.23 -8.37
C GLY A 63 1.00 9.89 -7.14
N GLY A 64 0.04 10.79 -7.35
CA GLY A 64 -0.65 11.48 -6.26
C GLY A 64 -1.87 10.71 -5.73
N CYS A 65 -2.62 10.07 -6.64
CA CYS A 65 -3.80 9.28 -6.32
C CYS A 65 -3.78 8.00 -7.17
N SER A 66 -3.92 6.87 -6.52
CA SER A 66 -3.96 5.57 -7.19
C SER A 66 -5.27 4.84 -6.85
N PRO A 67 -5.89 4.16 -7.80
CA PRO A 67 -7.03 3.30 -7.49
C PRO A 67 -6.62 2.19 -6.52
N THR A 68 -7.52 1.86 -5.63
CA THR A 68 -7.33 0.77 -4.68
C THR A 68 -7.75 -0.56 -5.32
N PRO A 69 -6.99 -1.65 -5.16
CA PRO A 69 -7.43 -2.96 -5.59
C PRO A 69 -8.79 -3.31 -4.97
N THR A 70 -9.69 -3.89 -5.74
CA THR A 70 -11.09 -4.16 -5.33
C THR A 70 -11.18 -4.92 -4.00
N HIS A 71 -10.36 -5.95 -3.82
CA HIS A 71 -10.35 -6.74 -2.58
C HIS A 71 -9.89 -5.93 -1.35
N VAL A 72 -8.98 -4.97 -1.53
CA VAL A 72 -8.51 -4.07 -0.46
C VAL A 72 -9.62 -3.08 -0.10
N LEU A 73 -10.28 -2.50 -1.11
CA LEU A 73 -11.40 -1.58 -0.91
C LEU A 73 -12.56 -2.28 -0.16
N GLU A 74 -12.91 -3.48 -0.59
CA GLU A 74 -13.94 -4.28 0.08
C GLU A 74 -13.58 -4.61 1.53
N GLN A 75 -12.32 -4.92 1.81
CA GLN A 75 -11.87 -5.17 3.18
C GLN A 75 -11.98 -3.91 4.03
N MET A 76 -11.56 -2.77 3.51
CA MET A 76 -11.69 -1.48 4.20
C MET A 76 -13.16 -1.18 4.55
N ILE A 77 -14.09 -1.41 3.62
CA ILE A 77 -15.52 -1.22 3.85
C ILE A 77 -16.02 -2.18 4.94
N ARG A 78 -15.59 -3.43 4.93
CA ARG A 78 -15.95 -4.40 5.98
C ARG A 78 -15.43 -3.99 7.35
N ASP A 79 -14.17 -3.56 7.43
CA ASP A 79 -13.54 -3.15 8.68
C ASP A 79 -14.17 -1.87 9.24
N LEU A 80 -14.59 -0.93 8.38
CA LEU A 80 -15.35 0.24 8.79
C LEU A 80 -16.70 -0.13 9.40
N LYS A 81 -17.44 -1.04 8.78
CA LYS A 81 -18.71 -1.54 9.31
C LYS A 81 -18.50 -2.27 10.63
N PHE A 82 -17.52 -3.16 10.69
CA PHE A 82 -17.16 -3.92 11.87
C PHE A 82 -16.75 -3.00 13.04
N SER A 83 -15.93 -2.00 12.79
CA SER A 83 -15.53 -1.04 13.82
C SER A 83 -16.73 -0.24 14.36
N ASN A 84 -17.70 0.07 13.51
CA ASN A 84 -18.90 0.83 13.89
C ASN A 84 -19.88 0.01 14.75
N GLU A 85 -19.85 -1.32 14.69
CA GLU A 85 -20.73 -2.18 15.51
C GLU A 85 -20.36 -2.15 16.99
N LEU A 86 -19.06 -2.13 17.32
CA LEU A 86 -18.58 -2.07 18.70
C LEU A 86 -17.20 -1.37 18.73
N PRO A 87 -17.17 -0.03 18.63
CA PRO A 87 -15.96 0.73 18.32
C PRO A 87 -14.76 0.42 19.22
N VAL A 88 -14.93 0.50 20.53
CA VAL A 88 -13.82 0.34 21.49
C VAL A 88 -13.15 -1.04 21.36
N ILE A 89 -13.93 -2.09 21.25
CA ILE A 89 -13.43 -3.46 21.20
C ILE A 89 -12.90 -3.77 19.80
N HIS A 90 -13.69 -3.48 18.77
CA HIS A 90 -13.34 -3.84 17.40
C HIS A 90 -12.15 -3.01 16.88
N MET A 91 -12.09 -1.72 17.19
CA MET A 91 -10.94 -0.88 16.76
C MET A 91 -9.68 -1.25 17.54
N TRP A 92 -9.71 -1.18 18.86
CA TRP A 92 -8.48 -1.23 19.66
C TRP A 92 -8.00 -2.66 19.97
N GLN A 93 -8.93 -3.60 20.16
CA GLN A 93 -8.54 -4.97 20.51
C GLN A 93 -8.43 -5.90 19.30
N THR A 94 -9.09 -5.57 18.17
CA THR A 94 -9.11 -6.42 17.00
C THR A 94 -8.37 -5.83 15.80
N LEU A 95 -8.68 -4.59 15.40
CA LEU A 95 -8.14 -3.99 14.18
C LEU A 95 -6.74 -3.40 14.40
N GLU A 96 -6.54 -2.68 15.50
CA GLU A 96 -5.25 -2.04 15.78
C GLU A 96 -4.08 -3.05 15.84
N PRO A 97 -4.18 -4.21 16.52
CA PRO A 97 -3.11 -5.20 16.49
C PRO A 97 -2.76 -5.72 15.08
N ARG A 98 -3.70 -5.65 14.13
CA ARG A 98 -3.46 -6.06 12.74
C ARG A 98 -2.57 -5.08 11.99
N ILE A 99 -2.56 -3.79 12.37
CA ILE A 99 -1.69 -2.77 11.78
C ILE A 99 -0.23 -3.16 11.96
N GLU A 100 0.12 -3.75 13.11
CA GLU A 100 1.47 -4.20 13.38
C GLU A 100 1.98 -5.24 12.39
N SER A 101 1.14 -6.16 11.96
CA SER A 101 1.52 -7.14 10.93
C SER A 101 1.80 -6.48 9.59
N VAL A 102 1.01 -5.46 9.22
CA VAL A 102 1.21 -4.67 8.00
C VAL A 102 2.50 -3.86 8.09
N ARG A 103 2.77 -3.21 9.23
CA ARG A 103 3.99 -2.46 9.48
C ARG A 103 5.23 -3.31 9.29
N ARG A 104 5.24 -4.52 9.85
CA ARG A 104 6.35 -5.48 9.69
C ARG A 104 6.55 -5.94 8.26
N GLU A 105 5.47 -6.21 7.52
CA GLU A 105 5.58 -6.58 6.11
C GLU A 105 6.11 -5.44 5.24
N LEU A 106 5.67 -4.21 5.51
CA LEU A 106 6.19 -3.01 4.84
C LEU A 106 7.69 -2.83 5.14
N ALA A 107 8.10 -2.89 6.40
CA ALA A 107 9.50 -2.78 6.81
C ALA A 107 10.37 -3.83 6.10
N ARG A 108 9.91 -5.08 6.04
CA ARG A 108 10.60 -6.15 5.30
C ARG A 108 10.71 -5.81 3.81
N SER A 109 9.66 -5.28 3.19
CA SER A 109 9.65 -4.87 1.78
C SER A 109 10.61 -3.72 1.49
N PHE A 110 10.73 -2.78 2.42
CA PHE A 110 11.65 -1.64 2.32
C PHE A 110 13.08 -1.99 2.76
N GLY A 111 13.28 -3.09 3.47
CA GLY A 111 14.59 -3.52 3.95
C GLY A 111 15.08 -2.74 5.18
N CYS A 112 14.17 -2.29 6.04
CA CYS A 112 14.45 -1.58 7.28
C CYS A 112 13.92 -2.34 8.49
N ASP A 113 14.33 -1.92 9.70
CA ASP A 113 13.76 -2.44 10.94
C ASP A 113 12.30 -1.98 11.10
N PRO A 114 11.35 -2.82 11.53
CA PRO A 114 10.00 -2.40 11.84
C PRO A 114 9.91 -1.22 12.81
N GLU A 115 10.84 -1.06 13.73
CA GLU A 115 10.86 0.08 14.66
C GLU A 115 11.23 1.42 14.00
N GLU A 116 11.79 1.37 12.78
CA GLU A 116 12.05 2.55 11.94
C GLU A 116 10.88 2.92 11.02
N MET A 117 9.79 2.14 11.07
CA MET A 117 8.63 2.31 10.20
C MET A 117 7.43 2.85 10.96
N ALA A 118 6.92 4.01 10.55
CA ALA A 118 5.65 4.54 10.99
C ALA A 118 4.63 4.59 9.84
N ILE A 119 3.40 4.17 10.12
CA ILE A 119 2.29 4.28 9.16
C ILE A 119 1.54 5.57 9.49
N THR A 120 1.50 6.49 8.53
CA THR A 120 0.79 7.77 8.61
C THR A 120 -0.44 7.77 7.71
N ARG A 121 -1.33 8.74 7.89
CA ARG A 121 -2.56 8.85 7.09
C ARG A 121 -2.29 9.23 5.64
N ASN A 122 -1.24 9.99 5.40
CA ASN A 122 -0.87 10.49 4.07
C ASN A 122 0.56 11.04 4.06
N ALA A 123 1.06 11.35 2.86
CA ALA A 123 2.39 11.91 2.68
C ALA A 123 2.58 13.29 3.33
N SER A 124 1.52 14.11 3.45
CA SER A 124 1.63 15.42 4.11
C SER A 124 1.98 15.25 5.60
N GLU A 125 1.24 14.39 6.30
CA GLU A 125 1.54 14.08 7.70
C GLU A 125 2.94 13.48 7.89
N ALA A 126 3.35 12.58 7.00
CA ALA A 126 4.69 12.01 7.04
C ALA A 126 5.78 13.09 6.86
N ASN A 127 5.62 13.95 5.86
CA ASN A 127 6.55 15.04 5.61
C ASN A 127 6.59 16.05 6.76
N GLU A 128 5.44 16.44 7.29
CA GLU A 128 5.36 17.35 8.43
C GLU A 128 6.05 16.76 9.65
N THR A 129 5.83 15.49 9.96
CA THR A 129 6.49 14.80 11.07
C THR A 129 8.00 14.82 10.91
N MET A 130 8.51 14.54 9.71
CA MET A 130 9.94 14.57 9.42
C MET A 130 10.51 15.98 9.53
N ILE A 131 9.87 16.98 8.91
CA ILE A 131 10.35 18.37 8.89
C ILE A 131 10.34 18.97 10.30
N LEU A 132 9.27 18.79 11.06
CA LEU A 132 9.15 19.30 12.43
C LEU A 132 10.03 18.56 13.42
N GLY A 133 10.45 17.34 13.09
CA GLY A 133 11.39 16.56 13.90
C GLY A 133 12.85 16.96 13.70
N LEU A 134 13.19 17.78 12.71
CA LEU A 134 14.55 18.25 12.47
C LEU A 134 14.90 19.41 13.45
N ASP A 135 16.01 19.30 14.14
CA ASP A 135 16.52 20.36 15.03
C ASP A 135 17.25 21.45 14.22
N LEU A 136 16.48 22.15 13.37
CA LEU A 136 16.99 23.24 12.54
C LEU A 136 17.22 24.50 13.36
N LYS A 137 18.33 25.20 13.09
CA LYS A 137 18.76 26.40 13.79
C LYS A 137 18.88 27.58 12.84
N ALA A 138 18.91 28.78 13.41
CA ALA A 138 19.14 29.97 12.61
C ALA A 138 20.50 29.89 11.90
N GLY A 139 20.48 29.98 10.57
CA GLY A 139 21.65 29.84 9.70
C GLY A 139 21.75 28.50 9.00
N ASP A 140 20.92 27.51 9.34
CA ASP A 140 20.85 26.26 8.56
C ASP A 140 20.20 26.51 7.20
N GLU A 141 20.64 25.77 6.19
CA GLU A 141 20.17 25.88 4.83
C GLU A 141 19.43 24.62 4.40
N VAL A 142 18.34 24.77 3.66
CA VAL A 142 17.57 23.66 3.07
C VAL A 142 17.62 23.74 1.57
N ILE A 143 18.18 22.70 0.95
CA ILE A 143 18.26 22.60 -0.51
C ILE A 143 17.00 21.89 -1.02
N VAL A 144 16.29 22.54 -1.95
CA VAL A 144 15.11 21.98 -2.61
C VAL A 144 15.25 22.10 -4.13
N THR A 145 14.55 21.25 -4.86
CA THR A 145 14.46 21.34 -6.32
C THR A 145 13.21 22.10 -6.74
N ASN A 146 13.27 22.79 -7.88
CA ASN A 146 12.10 23.43 -8.50
C ASN A 146 11.17 22.42 -9.20
N GLN A 147 11.51 21.13 -9.17
CA GLN A 147 10.71 20.03 -9.70
C GLN A 147 9.95 19.29 -8.60
N ASN A 148 9.89 19.85 -7.40
CA ASN A 148 9.13 19.28 -6.30
C ASN A 148 7.63 19.26 -6.63
N TYR A 149 6.91 18.31 -6.01
CA TYR A 149 5.46 18.25 -6.10
C TYR A 149 4.84 19.52 -5.50
N GLY A 150 4.00 20.19 -6.28
CA GLY A 150 3.47 21.52 -5.97
C GLY A 150 2.30 21.58 -4.99
N ARG A 151 2.06 20.51 -4.19
CA ARG A 151 1.01 20.48 -3.17
C ARG A 151 1.57 19.95 -1.88
#